data_ca4db56a104e2b85e69347b754da0fbd
#
_entry.id   ca4db56a104e2b85e69347b754da0fbd
#
_cell.length_a   1.000
_cell.length_b   1.000
_cell.length_c   1.000
_cell.angle_alpha   90.00
_cell.angle_beta   90.00
_cell.angle_gamma   90.00
#
_symmetry.space_group_name_H-M   'P 1'
#
loop_
_entity.id
_entity.type
_entity.pdbx_description
1 polymer ?
#
loop_
_entity_poly.entity_id
_entity_poly.type
_entity_poly.pdbx_seq_one_letter_code
_entity_poly.pdbx_strand_id
1 'polypeptide(L)'
;MSGDALVSGDPRVALEQVQLADQRWGDALEASVEAPPDEGFAQRVRAIAKAAEQEAAALRHADMLGLAHRPHPGARNMQLSHELRPGARSRRGPVELWERFDAAVADLGEGLEGVALSAIARAFGELSDVARELAGEIERLDSRAAARRRAG
;
A
#
# COMPACT_ATOMS: atom_id res chain seq x y z
N MET A 1 11.27 -25.38 -10.64
CA MET A 1 11.61 -24.76 -9.36
C MET A 1 10.91 -23.43 -9.21
N SER A 2 10.22 -23.26 -8.10
CA SER A 2 9.41 -22.05 -7.87
C SER A 2 10.23 -20.77 -7.85
N GLY A 3 11.47 -20.82 -7.36
CA GLY A 3 12.36 -19.66 -7.35
C GLY A 3 12.71 -19.17 -8.75
N ASP A 4 12.80 -20.07 -9.70
CA ASP A 4 13.14 -19.70 -11.08
C ASP A 4 11.99 -18.95 -11.75
N ALA A 5 10.75 -19.26 -11.40
CA ALA A 5 9.58 -18.55 -11.93
C ALA A 5 9.58 -17.08 -11.48
N LEU A 6 10.02 -16.81 -10.23
CA LEU A 6 10.09 -15.44 -9.69
C LEU A 6 11.21 -14.61 -10.29
N VAL A 7 12.29 -15.26 -10.73
CA VAL A 7 13.44 -14.58 -11.33
C VAL A 7 13.49 -14.81 -12.84
N SER A 8 12.39 -15.22 -13.42
CA SER A 8 12.30 -15.45 -14.85
C SER A 8 12.55 -14.15 -15.63
N GLY A 9 13.28 -14.25 -16.72
CA GLY A 9 13.46 -13.14 -17.64
C GLY A 9 12.29 -12.92 -18.58
N ASP A 10 11.17 -13.61 -18.41
CA ASP A 10 10.01 -13.47 -19.29
C ASP A 10 9.21 -12.22 -18.94
N PRO A 11 9.14 -11.22 -19.83
CA PRO A 11 8.38 -9.99 -19.57
C PRO A 11 6.91 -10.23 -19.27
N ARG A 12 6.31 -11.27 -19.83
CA ARG A 12 4.89 -11.58 -19.57
C ARG A 12 4.67 -12.01 -18.13
N VAL A 13 5.58 -12.80 -17.59
CA VAL A 13 5.51 -13.21 -16.17
C VAL A 13 5.66 -12.00 -15.26
N ALA A 14 6.60 -11.11 -15.57
CA ALA A 14 6.79 -9.89 -14.80
C ALA A 14 5.54 -9.02 -14.82
N LEU A 15 4.90 -8.88 -15.99
CA LEU A 15 3.67 -8.09 -16.12
C LEU A 15 2.52 -8.70 -15.31
N GLU A 16 2.36 -10.02 -15.36
CA GLU A 16 1.35 -10.72 -14.57
C GLU A 16 1.56 -10.52 -13.08
N GLN A 17 2.81 -10.49 -12.61
CA GLN A 17 3.12 -10.24 -11.22
C GLN A 17 2.76 -8.83 -10.79
N VAL A 18 2.99 -7.83 -11.65
CA VAL A 18 2.57 -6.46 -11.39
C VAL A 18 1.04 -6.39 -11.26
N GLN A 19 0.32 -7.04 -12.17
CA GLN A 19 -1.14 -7.06 -12.14
C GLN A 19 -1.67 -7.73 -10.87
N LEU A 20 -1.06 -8.84 -10.46
CA LEU A 20 -1.45 -9.54 -9.25
C LEU A 20 -1.17 -8.69 -8.00
N ALA A 21 -0.03 -8.00 -7.97
CA ALA A 21 0.30 -7.10 -6.88
C ALA A 21 -0.67 -5.92 -6.80
N ASP A 22 -1.06 -5.34 -7.94
CA ASP A 22 -2.09 -4.29 -8.00
C ASP A 22 -3.42 -4.78 -7.41
N GLN A 23 -3.81 -6.00 -7.75
CA GLN A 23 -5.04 -6.59 -7.22
C GLN A 23 -4.98 -6.77 -5.71
N ARG A 24 -3.86 -7.28 -5.20
CA ARG A 24 -3.66 -7.46 -3.75
C ARG A 24 -3.70 -6.14 -3.00
N TRP A 25 -3.11 -5.11 -3.58
CA TRP A 25 -3.15 -3.77 -3.00
C TRP A 25 -4.59 -3.25 -2.94
N GLY A 26 -5.33 -3.40 -4.03
CA GLY A 26 -6.75 -3.03 -4.07
C GLY A 26 -7.58 -3.77 -3.04
N ASP A 27 -7.36 -5.07 -2.86
CA ASP A 27 -8.07 -5.88 -1.88
C ASP A 27 -7.76 -5.41 -0.45
N ALA A 28 -6.51 -5.07 -0.16
CA ALA A 28 -6.12 -4.56 1.15
C ALA A 28 -6.78 -3.20 1.44
N LEU A 29 -6.83 -2.31 0.44
CA LEU A 29 -7.50 -1.03 0.56
C LEU A 29 -8.99 -1.20 0.81
N GLU A 30 -9.65 -2.07 0.05
CA GLU A 30 -11.08 -2.33 0.19
C GLU A 30 -11.42 -2.85 1.58
N ALA A 31 -10.64 -3.78 2.09
CA ALA A 31 -10.84 -4.31 3.43
C ALA A 31 -10.72 -3.20 4.50
N SER A 32 -9.84 -2.23 4.29
CA SER A 32 -9.64 -1.13 5.24
C SER A 32 -10.74 -0.08 5.14
N VAL A 33 -11.28 0.14 3.94
CA VAL A 33 -12.35 1.12 3.72
C VAL A 33 -13.69 0.60 4.24
N GLU A 34 -14.00 -0.67 3.98
CA GLU A 34 -15.29 -1.26 4.33
C GLU A 34 -15.43 -1.57 5.81
N ALA A 35 -14.36 -1.92 6.48
CA ALA A 35 -14.40 -2.25 7.89
C ALA A 35 -14.34 -1.00 8.76
N PRO A 36 -15.03 -0.98 9.92
CA PRO A 36 -14.90 0.14 10.85
C PRO A 36 -13.47 0.20 11.41
N PRO A 37 -13.00 1.39 11.85
CA PRO A 37 -11.66 1.54 12.40
C PRO A 37 -11.58 1.03 13.85
N ASP A 38 -11.79 -0.26 14.03
CA ASP A 38 -11.80 -0.94 15.31
C ASP A 38 -10.43 -1.60 15.61
N GLU A 39 -10.43 -2.60 16.48
CA GLU A 39 -9.23 -3.32 16.90
C GLU A 39 -8.44 -3.95 15.75
N GLY A 40 -9.09 -4.30 14.66
CA GLY A 40 -8.43 -4.87 13.49
C GLY A 40 -7.81 -3.86 12.55
N PHE A 41 -7.98 -2.57 12.81
CA PHE A 41 -7.59 -1.53 11.87
C PHE A 41 -6.06 -1.51 11.63
N ALA A 42 -5.27 -1.63 12.68
CA ALA A 42 -3.81 -1.68 12.55
C ALA A 42 -3.35 -2.84 11.66
N GLN A 43 -3.97 -3.99 11.82
CA GLN A 43 -3.68 -5.17 11.00
C GLN A 43 -4.01 -4.92 9.53
N ARG A 44 -5.12 -4.25 9.26
CA ARG A 44 -5.52 -3.91 7.89
C ARG A 44 -4.57 -2.90 7.26
N VAL A 45 -4.12 -1.90 8.04
CA VAL A 45 -3.10 -0.94 7.57
C VAL A 45 -1.78 -1.66 7.30
N ARG A 46 -1.42 -2.61 8.13
CA ARG A 46 -0.22 -3.43 7.92
C ARG A 46 -0.32 -4.28 6.65
N ALA A 47 -1.50 -4.77 6.33
CA ALA A 47 -1.74 -5.49 5.08
C ALA A 47 -1.55 -4.58 3.85
N ILE A 48 -1.96 -3.31 3.96
CA ILE A 48 -1.71 -2.31 2.91
C ILE A 48 -0.20 -2.14 2.73
N ALA A 49 0.55 -2.04 3.82
CA ALA A 49 2.00 -1.90 3.77
C ALA A 49 2.65 -3.08 3.05
N LYS A 50 2.23 -4.29 3.38
CA LYS A 50 2.77 -5.50 2.75
C LYS A 50 2.45 -5.55 1.25
N ALA A 51 1.21 -5.21 0.88
CA ALA A 51 0.80 -5.21 -0.52
C ALA A 51 1.57 -4.15 -1.31
N ALA A 52 1.78 -2.96 -0.75
CA ALA A 52 2.56 -1.90 -1.38
C ALA A 52 4.03 -2.33 -1.58
N GLU A 53 4.60 -3.03 -0.60
CA GLU A 53 5.96 -3.56 -0.72
C GLU A 53 6.07 -4.58 -1.86
N GLN A 54 5.09 -5.45 -1.98
CA GLN A 54 5.03 -6.44 -3.07
C GLN A 54 4.91 -5.77 -4.44
N GLU A 55 4.10 -4.71 -4.51
CA GLU A 55 3.95 -3.90 -5.73
C GLU A 55 5.28 -3.26 -6.11
N ALA A 56 5.98 -2.66 -5.14
CA ALA A 56 7.28 -2.06 -5.39
C ALA A 56 8.29 -3.08 -5.93
N ALA A 57 8.32 -4.27 -5.36
CA ALA A 57 9.22 -5.33 -5.80
C ALA A 57 8.88 -5.80 -7.22
N ALA A 58 7.61 -5.97 -7.53
CA ALA A 58 7.17 -6.38 -8.86
C ALA A 58 7.51 -5.34 -9.92
N LEU A 59 7.34 -4.06 -9.60
CA LEU A 59 7.67 -2.96 -10.51
C LEU A 59 9.18 -2.85 -10.75
N ARG A 60 10.00 -3.02 -9.70
CA ARG A 60 11.47 -3.03 -9.86
C ARG A 60 11.92 -4.17 -10.75
N HIS A 61 11.32 -5.33 -10.59
CA HIS A 61 11.64 -6.48 -11.44
C HIS A 61 11.26 -6.22 -12.91
N ALA A 62 10.08 -5.67 -13.15
CA ALA A 62 9.64 -5.29 -14.48
C ALA A 62 10.57 -4.25 -15.12
N ASP A 63 11.02 -3.27 -14.34
CA ASP A 63 11.96 -2.26 -14.80
C ASP A 63 13.30 -2.89 -15.21
N MET A 64 13.80 -3.84 -14.44
CA MET A 64 15.04 -4.57 -14.75
C MET A 64 14.93 -5.34 -16.06
N LEU A 65 13.74 -5.79 -16.43
CA LEU A 65 13.51 -6.50 -17.69
C LEU A 65 13.24 -5.55 -18.86
N GLY A 66 13.36 -4.24 -18.65
CA GLY A 66 13.20 -3.25 -19.70
C GLY A 66 11.77 -2.91 -20.06
N LEU A 67 10.81 -3.28 -19.23
CA LEU A 67 9.41 -2.89 -19.45
C LEU A 67 9.27 -1.39 -19.20
N ALA A 68 8.72 -0.68 -20.20
CA ALA A 68 8.63 0.77 -20.13
C ALA A 68 7.31 1.27 -19.54
N HIS A 69 6.28 0.44 -19.58
CA HIS A 69 4.93 0.85 -19.22
C HIS A 69 4.35 -0.06 -18.15
N ARG A 70 3.78 0.57 -17.16
CA ARG A 70 2.99 -0.09 -16.15
C ARG A 70 1.56 -0.26 -16.66
N PRO A 71 0.91 -1.43 -16.42
CA PRO A 71 -0.53 -1.51 -16.60
C PRO A 71 -1.18 -0.46 -15.70
N HIS A 72 -2.12 0.29 -16.22
CA HIS A 72 -2.77 1.34 -15.45
C HIS A 72 -3.44 0.73 -14.21
N PRO A 73 -3.16 1.23 -12.99
CA PRO A 73 -3.92 0.77 -11.84
C PRO A 73 -5.37 1.15 -12.07
N GLY A 74 -6.27 0.24 -11.79
CA GLY A 74 -7.69 0.52 -11.98
C GLY A 74 -8.11 1.78 -11.22
N ALA A 75 -9.04 2.53 -11.78
CA ALA A 75 -9.62 3.69 -11.11
C ALA A 75 -10.14 3.34 -9.71
N ARG A 76 -10.56 2.10 -9.51
CA ARG A 76 -11.02 1.56 -8.23
C ARG A 76 -9.95 1.72 -7.13
N ASN A 77 -8.69 1.34 -7.40
CA ASN A 77 -7.63 1.40 -6.39
C ASN A 77 -7.34 2.84 -5.97
N MET A 78 -7.35 3.76 -6.92
CA MET A 78 -7.15 5.16 -6.60
C MET A 78 -8.32 5.73 -5.81
N GLN A 79 -9.54 5.36 -6.15
CA GLN A 79 -10.73 5.78 -5.41
C GLN A 79 -10.70 5.25 -3.98
N LEU A 80 -10.36 3.97 -3.80
CA LEU A 80 -10.24 3.37 -2.46
C LEU A 80 -9.19 4.06 -1.62
N SER A 81 -8.05 4.43 -2.23
CA SER A 81 -7.00 5.18 -1.54
C SER A 81 -7.52 6.52 -1.04
N HIS A 82 -8.32 7.22 -1.84
CA HIS A 82 -8.94 8.49 -1.43
C HIS A 82 -9.96 8.29 -0.31
N GLU A 83 -10.75 7.25 -0.37
CA GLU A 83 -11.75 6.95 0.67
C GLU A 83 -11.11 6.62 2.01
N LEU A 84 -9.89 6.08 2.00
CA LEU A 84 -9.14 5.80 3.22
C LEU A 84 -8.58 7.07 3.86
N ARG A 85 -8.62 8.20 3.17
CA ARG A 85 -8.09 9.45 3.69
C ARG A 85 -8.76 9.86 5.00
N PRO A 86 -8.01 10.52 5.88
CA PRO A 86 -8.50 10.87 7.22
C PRO A 86 -9.76 11.73 7.26
N GLY A 87 -10.04 12.48 6.20
CA GLY A 87 -11.26 13.29 6.14
C GLY A 87 -12.54 12.49 6.06
N ALA A 88 -12.48 11.26 5.59
CA ALA A 88 -13.65 10.41 5.42
C ALA A 88 -13.90 9.50 6.63
N ARG A 89 -12.92 9.35 7.52
CA ARG A 89 -13.01 8.46 8.68
C ARG A 89 -12.32 9.12 9.86
N SER A 90 -12.67 8.66 11.08
CA SER A 90 -11.96 9.07 12.28
C SER A 90 -10.50 8.68 12.16
N ARG A 91 -9.62 9.66 12.29
CA ARG A 91 -8.19 9.43 12.26
C ARG A 91 -7.74 8.68 13.49
N ARG A 92 -7.06 7.58 13.27
CA ARG A 92 -6.35 6.87 14.34
C ARG A 92 -4.87 6.99 14.03
N GLY A 93 -4.09 7.37 15.03
CA GLY A 93 -2.65 7.54 14.87
C GLY A 93 -2.25 8.99 14.65
N PRO A 94 -0.94 9.25 14.58
CA PRO A 94 -0.42 10.61 14.44
C PRO A 94 -0.81 11.26 13.12
N VAL A 95 -1.22 12.52 13.19
CA VAL A 95 -1.61 13.31 12.01
C VAL A 95 -0.48 13.35 10.98
N GLU A 96 0.76 13.50 11.45
CA GLU A 96 1.93 13.58 10.56
C GLU A 96 2.10 12.34 9.70
N LEU A 97 1.83 11.16 10.26
CA LEU A 97 1.91 9.91 9.49
C LEU A 97 0.80 9.82 8.46
N TRP A 98 -0.40 10.26 8.81
CA TRP A 98 -1.50 10.31 7.85
C TRP A 98 -1.23 11.31 6.71
N GLU A 99 -0.61 12.45 7.02
CA GLU A 99 -0.20 13.40 5.99
C GLU A 99 0.83 12.80 5.03
N ARG A 100 1.81 12.07 5.56
CA ARG A 100 2.79 11.35 4.75
C ARG A 100 2.13 10.25 3.91
N PHE A 101 1.16 9.55 4.49
CA PHE A 101 0.37 8.55 3.77
C PHE A 101 -0.36 9.18 2.58
N ASP A 102 -1.06 10.29 2.83
CA ASP A 102 -1.79 11.01 1.78
C ASP A 102 -0.85 11.51 0.68
N ALA A 103 0.33 12.00 1.05
CA ALA A 103 1.33 12.45 0.09
C ALA A 103 1.84 11.30 -0.79
N ALA A 104 2.09 10.13 -0.19
CA ALA A 104 2.53 8.96 -0.95
C ALA A 104 1.43 8.48 -1.92
N VAL A 105 0.18 8.52 -1.50
CA VAL A 105 -0.96 8.17 -2.36
C VAL A 105 -1.07 9.18 -3.51
N ALA A 106 -0.91 10.47 -3.22
CA ALA A 106 -0.96 11.51 -4.25
C ALA A 106 0.12 11.30 -5.30
N ASP A 107 1.33 10.94 -4.87
CA ASP A 107 2.44 10.65 -5.80
C ASP A 107 2.12 9.48 -6.74
N LEU A 108 1.32 8.52 -6.28
CA LEU A 108 0.88 7.42 -7.12
C LEU A 108 -0.19 7.83 -8.12
N GLY A 109 -0.98 8.85 -7.79
CA GLY A 109 -2.11 9.29 -8.61
C GLY A 109 -1.77 10.30 -9.68
N GLU A 110 -0.69 11.05 -9.51
CA GLU A 110 -0.33 12.14 -10.41
C GLU A 110 0.61 11.69 -11.51
N GLY A 111 0.13 11.82 -12.77
CA GLY A 111 0.98 11.72 -13.94
C GLY A 111 1.69 10.39 -14.13
N LEU A 112 1.00 9.28 -13.91
CA LEU A 112 1.59 7.96 -14.09
C LEU A 112 1.97 7.68 -15.54
N GLU A 113 1.40 8.39 -16.50
CA GLU A 113 1.76 8.26 -17.90
C GLU A 113 3.16 8.87 -18.12
N GLY A 114 4.05 8.07 -18.69
CA GLY A 114 5.41 8.51 -18.96
C GLY A 114 6.35 8.53 -17.77
N VAL A 115 5.89 8.12 -16.60
CA VAL A 115 6.74 8.03 -15.40
C VAL A 115 7.49 6.70 -15.41
N ALA A 116 8.77 6.72 -15.09
CA ALA A 116 9.60 5.53 -15.03
C ALA A 116 9.09 4.56 -13.95
N LEU A 117 9.16 3.27 -14.26
CA LEU A 117 8.73 2.24 -13.31
C LEU A 117 9.49 2.32 -11.99
N SER A 118 10.76 2.70 -12.02
CA SER A 118 11.57 2.86 -10.80
C SER A 118 11.01 3.94 -9.88
N ALA A 119 10.49 5.04 -10.45
CA ALA A 119 9.89 6.12 -9.66
C ALA A 119 8.57 5.67 -9.02
N ILE A 120 7.77 4.93 -9.76
CA ILE A 120 6.51 4.37 -9.24
C ILE A 120 6.81 3.36 -8.13
N ALA A 121 7.81 2.51 -8.34
CA ALA A 121 8.24 1.54 -7.32
C ALA A 121 8.68 2.25 -6.04
N ARG A 122 9.39 3.38 -6.17
CA ARG A 122 9.81 4.17 -5.01
C ARG A 122 8.61 4.72 -4.25
N ALA A 123 7.60 5.21 -4.97
CA ALA A 123 6.39 5.72 -4.33
C ALA A 123 5.64 4.64 -3.55
N PHE A 124 5.55 3.43 -4.09
CA PHE A 124 4.98 2.29 -3.36
C PHE A 124 5.83 1.91 -2.15
N GLY A 125 7.15 1.99 -2.26
CA GLY A 125 8.06 1.76 -1.13
C GLY A 125 7.83 2.75 0.00
N GLU A 126 7.68 4.03 -0.32
CA GLU A 126 7.36 5.08 0.66
C GLU A 126 6.01 4.83 1.32
N LEU A 127 5.01 4.46 0.53
CA LEU A 127 3.69 4.13 1.04
C LEU A 127 3.76 2.95 2.02
N SER A 128 4.51 1.92 1.67
CA SER A 128 4.74 0.76 2.54
C SER A 128 5.36 1.16 3.87
N ASP A 129 6.41 1.98 3.83
CA ASP A 129 7.10 2.42 5.04
C ASP A 129 6.18 3.24 5.95
N VAL A 130 5.46 4.20 5.40
CA VAL A 130 4.53 5.03 6.16
C VAL A 130 3.39 4.20 6.74
N ALA A 131 2.82 3.31 5.96
CA ALA A 131 1.72 2.44 6.42
C ALA A 131 2.18 1.54 7.56
N ARG A 132 3.41 1.02 7.50
CA ARG A 132 3.97 0.20 8.55
C ARG A 132 4.17 0.98 9.85
N GLU A 133 4.72 2.20 9.76
CA GLU A 133 4.86 3.08 10.92
C GLU A 133 3.50 3.43 11.52
N LEU A 134 2.53 3.74 10.67
CA LEU A 134 1.17 4.08 11.08
C LEU A 134 0.53 2.92 11.82
N ALA A 135 0.64 1.70 11.30
CA ALA A 135 0.11 0.51 11.94
C ALA A 135 0.73 0.32 13.34
N GLY A 136 2.04 0.52 13.45
CA GLY A 136 2.72 0.42 14.75
C GLY A 136 2.23 1.44 15.76
N GLU A 137 1.99 2.68 15.34
CA GLU A 137 1.47 3.72 16.22
C GLU A 137 0.03 3.44 16.66
N ILE A 138 -0.80 2.96 15.74
CA ILE A 138 -2.18 2.58 16.06
C ILE A 138 -2.18 1.44 17.08
N GLU A 139 -1.32 0.44 16.92
CA GLU A 139 -1.20 -0.66 17.87
C GLU A 139 -0.81 -0.16 19.27
N ARG A 140 0.13 0.80 19.33
CA ARG A 140 0.53 1.39 20.63
C ARG A 140 -0.63 2.12 21.29
N LEU A 141 -1.41 2.87 20.53
CA LEU A 141 -2.60 3.57 21.05
C LEU A 141 -3.65 2.58 21.56
N ASP A 142 -3.89 1.50 20.81
CA ASP A 142 -4.83 0.46 21.20
C ASP A 142 -4.37 -0.24 22.47
N SER A 143 -3.08 -0.52 22.61
CA SER A 143 -2.51 -1.16 23.79
C SER A 143 -2.65 -0.27 25.03
N ARG A 144 -2.40 1.04 24.90
CA ARG A 144 -2.58 2.00 25.99
C ARG A 144 -4.03 2.09 26.43
N ALA A 145 -4.95 2.13 25.47
CA ALA A 145 -6.39 2.18 25.77
C ALA A 145 -6.83 0.91 26.49
N ALA A 146 -6.37 -0.26 26.06
CA ALA A 146 -6.66 -1.53 26.71
C ALA A 146 -6.10 -1.56 28.14
N ALA A 147 -4.89 -1.08 28.34
CA ALA A 147 -4.26 -1.00 29.67
C ALA A 147 -5.06 -0.09 30.61
N ARG A 148 -5.53 1.06 30.11
CA ARG A 148 -6.36 1.99 30.92
C ARG A 148 -7.68 1.35 31.30
N ARG A 149 -8.33 0.63 30.37
CA ARG A 149 -9.57 -0.08 30.66
C ARG A 149 -9.39 -1.15 31.75
N ARG A 150 -8.25 -1.86 31.70
CA ARG A 150 -7.94 -2.89 32.72
C ARG A 150 -7.64 -2.28 34.08
N ALA A 151 -6.98 -1.12 34.11
CA ALA A 151 -6.61 -0.43 35.34
C ALA A 151 -7.79 0.31 35.98
N GLY A 152 -8.73 0.71 35.19
CA GLY A 152 -9.95 1.38 35.67
C GLY A 152 -11.00 0.39 36.10
#